data_ef2c6726549fa260791f25ff4d09648b
#
_entry.id   ef2c6726549fa260791f25ff4d09648b
#
_cell.length_a   1.000
_cell.length_b   1.000
_cell.length_c   1.000
_cell.angle_alpha   90.00
_cell.angle_beta   90.00
_cell.angle_gamma   90.00
#
_symmetry.space_group_name_H-M   'P 1'
#
loop_
_entity.id
_entity.type
_entity.pdbx_description
1 polymer ?
#
loop_
_entity_poly.entity_id
_entity_poly.type
_entity_poly.pdbx_seq_one_letter_code
_entity_poly.pdbx_strand_id
1 'polypeptide(L)'
;MTELTDVSGAFGYGDSILVGERVRLRGVREDDLPALAKWEMDPGRLTTLSNRLTPPSEAAARERIAKWSVNEKDDFGLAIETLDDPPVLVGNIGLFDVRTKDRCATLAIALGREYIGRGYGTDAVRVIVGYGFREMGLHRIGLSVAPFNPAGIRAYEKAGFVEEGRYRESVLHDGRWYDEVLMSILDHEWAARRPA
;
A
#
# COMPACT_ATOMS: atom_id res chain seq x y z
N MET A 1 -10.34 -22.29 2.81
CA MET A 1 -9.54 -22.24 1.55
C MET A 1 -10.40 -22.81 0.44
N THR A 2 -10.63 -22.04 -0.63
CA THR A 2 -11.33 -22.56 -1.81
C THR A 2 -10.37 -23.52 -2.51
N GLU A 3 -10.72 -24.80 -2.58
CA GLU A 3 -9.95 -25.78 -3.36
C GLU A 3 -10.16 -25.47 -4.84
N LEU A 4 -9.05 -25.25 -5.57
CA LEU A 4 -9.09 -25.01 -7.01
C LEU A 4 -9.17 -26.36 -7.72
N THR A 5 -10.38 -26.72 -8.16
CA THR A 5 -10.66 -28.05 -8.76
C THR A 5 -10.66 -28.04 -10.29
N ASP A 6 -10.77 -26.86 -10.91
CA ASP A 6 -10.80 -26.69 -12.35
C ASP A 6 -10.32 -25.29 -12.80
N VAL A 7 -10.19 -25.11 -14.11
CA VAL A 7 -9.72 -23.85 -14.74
C VAL A 7 -10.69 -22.70 -14.49
N SER A 8 -12.00 -22.94 -14.47
CA SER A 8 -13.01 -21.90 -14.21
C SER A 8 -12.89 -21.36 -12.79
N GLY A 9 -12.67 -22.24 -11.80
CA GLY A 9 -12.40 -21.86 -10.41
C GLY A 9 -11.10 -21.06 -10.28
N ALA A 10 -10.06 -21.42 -11.04
CA ALA A 10 -8.80 -20.69 -11.05
C ALA A 10 -8.97 -19.27 -11.62
N PHE A 11 -9.72 -19.08 -12.71
CA PHE A 11 -10.03 -17.73 -13.21
C PHE A 11 -10.84 -16.91 -12.20
N GLY A 12 -11.92 -17.48 -11.64
CA GLY A 12 -12.73 -16.79 -10.63
C GLY A 12 -11.92 -16.39 -9.39
N TYR A 13 -10.97 -17.21 -8.97
CA TYR A 13 -10.04 -16.87 -7.91
C TYR A 13 -9.13 -15.70 -8.31
N GLY A 14 -8.52 -15.77 -9.51
CA GLY A 14 -7.67 -14.69 -10.04
C GLY A 14 -8.41 -13.36 -10.13
N ASP A 15 -9.67 -13.37 -10.58
CA ASP A 15 -10.51 -12.16 -10.68
C ASP A 15 -10.81 -11.54 -9.30
N SER A 16 -10.79 -12.32 -8.23
CA SER A 16 -11.18 -11.89 -6.88
C SER A 16 -9.99 -11.55 -5.97
N ILE A 17 -8.79 -12.06 -6.25
CA ILE A 17 -7.66 -12.01 -5.30
C ILE A 17 -7.19 -10.59 -4.97
N LEU A 18 -7.35 -9.65 -5.89
CA LEU A 18 -7.01 -8.24 -5.74
C LEU A 18 -8.25 -7.34 -5.57
N VAL A 19 -9.38 -7.91 -5.17
CA VAL A 19 -10.63 -7.18 -4.95
C VAL A 19 -10.99 -7.19 -3.46
N GLY A 20 -11.27 -6.01 -2.92
CA GLY A 20 -11.73 -5.77 -1.55
C GLY A 20 -13.24 -5.50 -1.48
N GLU A 21 -13.66 -4.84 -0.40
CA GLU A 21 -15.07 -4.45 -0.18
C GLU A 21 -15.41 -3.14 -0.93
N ARG A 22 -14.45 -2.26 -1.16
CA ARG A 22 -14.62 -0.90 -1.69
C ARG A 22 -13.72 -0.60 -2.88
N VAL A 23 -12.59 -1.30 -2.96
CA VAL A 23 -11.57 -1.06 -3.99
C VAL A 23 -11.10 -2.36 -4.62
N ARG A 24 -10.54 -2.23 -5.80
CA ARG A 24 -9.69 -3.25 -6.42
C ARG A 24 -8.29 -2.70 -6.64
N LEU A 25 -7.32 -3.59 -6.61
CA LEU A 25 -5.93 -3.29 -6.97
C LEU A 25 -5.68 -3.83 -8.38
N ARG A 26 -5.05 -3.01 -9.23
CA ARG A 26 -4.72 -3.38 -10.61
C ARG A 26 -3.39 -2.79 -11.05
N GLY A 27 -2.84 -3.28 -12.13
CA GLY A 27 -1.69 -2.65 -12.77
C GLY A 27 -1.94 -1.16 -13.07
N VAL A 28 -0.90 -0.35 -12.92
CA VAL A 28 -0.94 1.07 -13.29
C VAL A 28 -1.02 1.19 -14.82
N ARG A 29 -1.92 2.04 -15.30
CA ARG A 29 -2.10 2.35 -16.73
C ARG A 29 -1.45 3.68 -17.06
N GLU A 30 -1.16 3.89 -18.33
CA GLU A 30 -0.60 5.17 -18.81
C GLU A 30 -1.50 6.37 -18.44
N ASP A 31 -2.82 6.21 -18.54
CA ASP A 31 -3.81 7.22 -18.19
C ASP A 31 -3.89 7.53 -16.69
N ASP A 32 -3.33 6.70 -15.81
CA ASP A 32 -3.26 6.95 -14.37
C ASP A 32 -2.12 7.92 -14.02
N LEU A 33 -1.05 7.95 -14.82
CA LEU A 33 0.19 8.66 -14.52
C LEU A 33 -0.01 10.16 -14.24
N PRO A 34 -0.86 10.89 -14.96
CA PRO A 34 -1.10 12.31 -14.66
C PRO A 34 -1.66 12.53 -13.24
N ALA A 35 -2.65 11.75 -12.82
CA ALA A 35 -3.25 11.87 -11.49
C ALA A 35 -2.28 11.44 -10.39
N LEU A 36 -1.60 10.32 -10.56
CA LEU A 36 -0.60 9.82 -9.62
C LEU A 36 0.57 10.81 -9.47
N ALA A 37 1.06 11.38 -10.57
CA ALA A 37 2.12 12.40 -10.55
C ALA A 37 1.66 13.67 -9.83
N LYS A 38 0.44 14.12 -10.06
CA LYS A 38 -0.16 15.28 -9.36
C LYS A 38 -0.16 15.06 -7.85
N TRP A 39 -0.57 13.88 -7.38
CA TRP A 39 -0.55 13.56 -5.95
C TRP A 39 0.86 13.40 -5.40
N GLU A 40 1.80 12.88 -6.18
CA GLU A 40 3.21 12.78 -5.81
C GLU A 40 3.85 14.15 -5.57
N MET A 41 3.37 15.19 -6.26
CA MET A 41 3.84 16.57 -6.12
C MET A 41 3.10 17.36 -5.02
N ASP A 42 2.06 16.79 -4.39
CA ASP A 42 1.30 17.47 -3.32
C ASP A 42 2.21 17.78 -2.13
N PRO A 43 2.37 19.07 -1.73
CA PRO A 43 3.21 19.43 -0.60
C PRO A 43 2.82 18.76 0.72
N GLY A 44 1.52 18.54 0.95
CA GLY A 44 1.05 17.83 2.14
C GLY A 44 1.49 16.36 2.18
N ARG A 45 1.59 15.73 1.01
CA ARG A 45 2.16 14.38 0.90
C ARG A 45 3.65 14.34 1.19
N LEU A 46 4.41 15.33 0.73
CA LEU A 46 5.84 15.43 1.03
C LEU A 46 6.09 15.46 2.55
N THR A 47 5.21 16.12 3.28
CA THR A 47 5.30 16.19 4.74
C THR A 47 4.99 14.85 5.42
N THR A 48 4.01 14.09 4.92
CA THR A 48 3.46 12.91 5.62
C THR A 48 4.00 11.57 5.15
N LEU A 49 4.54 11.50 3.93
CA LEU A 49 4.87 10.24 3.25
C LEU A 49 6.26 10.23 2.61
N SER A 50 7.01 11.33 2.65
CA SER A 50 8.26 11.43 1.92
C SER A 50 9.38 11.98 2.80
N ASN A 51 10.56 11.41 2.65
CA ASN A 51 11.81 11.96 3.17
C ASN A 51 12.46 12.97 2.20
N ARG A 52 11.71 13.51 1.25
CA ARG A 52 12.23 14.45 0.24
C ARG A 52 12.11 15.87 0.73
N LEU A 53 13.12 16.67 0.39
CA LEU A 53 13.16 18.09 0.71
C LEU A 53 12.37 18.96 -0.27
N THR A 54 12.22 18.49 -1.50
CA THR A 54 11.60 19.28 -2.59
C THR A 54 10.60 18.45 -3.40
N PRO A 55 9.51 19.07 -3.87
CA PRO A 55 8.62 18.43 -4.83
C PRO A 55 9.39 18.05 -6.10
N PRO A 56 9.15 16.88 -6.67
CA PRO A 56 9.71 16.52 -7.98
C PRO A 56 9.07 17.36 -9.09
N SER A 57 9.73 17.46 -10.24
CA SER A 57 9.06 17.88 -11.47
C SER A 57 8.00 16.85 -11.88
N GLU A 58 7.00 17.27 -12.68
CA GLU A 58 5.97 16.36 -13.18
C GLU A 58 6.58 15.18 -13.96
N ALA A 59 7.56 15.46 -14.84
CA ALA A 59 8.26 14.42 -15.59
C ALA A 59 8.95 13.42 -14.68
N ALA A 60 9.66 13.89 -13.66
CA ALA A 60 10.34 13.01 -12.70
C ALA A 60 9.34 12.21 -11.83
N ALA A 61 8.18 12.78 -11.50
CA ALA A 61 7.13 12.08 -10.79
C ALA A 61 6.53 10.95 -11.64
N ARG A 62 6.19 11.23 -12.91
CA ARG A 62 5.68 10.23 -13.87
C ARG A 62 6.67 9.09 -14.09
N GLU A 63 7.94 9.41 -14.38
CA GLU A 63 9.00 8.42 -14.58
C GLU A 63 9.16 7.50 -13.36
N ARG A 64 9.16 8.08 -12.16
CA ARG A 64 9.28 7.30 -10.92
C ARG A 64 8.10 6.37 -10.71
N ILE A 65 6.88 6.84 -10.92
CA ILE A 65 5.67 6.02 -10.79
C ILE A 65 5.70 4.90 -11.83
N ALA A 66 5.99 5.21 -13.08
CA ALA A 66 6.11 4.22 -14.14
C ALA A 66 7.15 3.15 -13.78
N LYS A 67 8.36 3.57 -13.33
CA LYS A 67 9.42 2.65 -12.92
C LYS A 67 9.06 1.82 -11.70
N TRP A 68 8.35 2.40 -10.75
CA TRP A 68 7.90 1.76 -9.53
C TRP A 68 6.81 0.71 -9.77
N SER A 69 6.03 0.83 -10.84
CA SER A 69 4.90 -0.03 -11.19
C SER A 69 5.17 -0.97 -12.37
N VAL A 70 6.43 -1.19 -12.74
CA VAL A 70 6.82 -2.12 -13.83
C VAL A 70 6.45 -3.56 -13.48
N ASN A 71 6.53 -3.96 -12.21
CA ASN A 71 6.13 -5.27 -11.70
C ASN A 71 6.84 -6.47 -12.37
N GLU A 72 8.12 -6.29 -12.74
CA GLU A 72 8.93 -7.34 -13.39
C GLU A 72 9.78 -8.14 -12.38
N LYS A 73 9.77 -7.75 -11.12
CA LYS A 73 10.52 -8.37 -10.03
C LYS A 73 9.60 -8.64 -8.84
N ASP A 74 10.21 -9.03 -7.73
CA ASP A 74 9.47 -9.30 -6.47
C ASP A 74 8.79 -8.05 -5.90
N ASP A 75 9.43 -6.87 -6.05
CA ASP A 75 8.83 -5.58 -5.71
C ASP A 75 7.77 -5.18 -6.74
N PHE A 76 6.63 -4.68 -6.28
CA PHE A 76 5.57 -4.27 -7.20
C PHE A 76 4.70 -3.14 -6.65
N GLY A 77 4.11 -2.39 -7.59
CA GLY A 77 3.18 -1.30 -7.32
C GLY A 77 1.90 -1.41 -8.14
N LEU A 78 0.77 -1.14 -7.50
CA LEU A 78 -0.57 -1.25 -8.07
C LEU A 78 -1.34 0.06 -7.91
N ALA A 79 -2.23 0.35 -8.84
CA ALA A 79 -3.25 1.38 -8.71
C ALA A 79 -4.37 0.90 -7.79
N ILE A 80 -4.91 1.82 -6.99
CA ILE A 80 -6.12 1.61 -6.19
C ILE A 80 -7.28 2.25 -6.93
N GLU A 81 -8.27 1.46 -7.32
CA GLU A 81 -9.45 1.89 -8.05
C GLU A 81 -10.72 1.51 -7.27
N THR A 82 -11.72 2.38 -7.23
CA THR A 82 -13.00 2.07 -6.55
C THR A 82 -13.79 1.01 -7.30
N LEU A 83 -14.73 0.37 -6.59
CA LEU A 83 -15.69 -0.57 -7.20
C LEU A 83 -16.96 0.14 -7.73
N ASP A 84 -16.95 1.47 -7.74
CA ASP A 84 -18.04 2.28 -8.29
C ASP A 84 -18.17 2.10 -9.81
N ASP A 85 -19.29 2.54 -10.38
CA ASP A 85 -19.52 2.61 -11.81
C ASP A 85 -19.88 4.05 -12.21
N PRO A 86 -19.02 4.78 -12.92
CA PRO A 86 -17.68 4.37 -13.37
C PRO A 86 -16.65 4.29 -12.23
N PRO A 87 -15.65 3.40 -12.35
CA PRO A 87 -14.60 3.26 -11.35
C PRO A 87 -13.68 4.48 -11.33
N VAL A 88 -13.17 4.83 -10.14
CA VAL A 88 -12.31 6.01 -9.92
C VAL A 88 -10.97 5.60 -9.38
N LEU A 89 -9.89 6.08 -9.99
CA LEU A 89 -8.54 5.98 -9.43
C LEU A 89 -8.45 6.83 -8.16
N VAL A 90 -8.02 6.25 -7.04
CA VAL A 90 -7.95 6.95 -5.74
C VAL A 90 -6.56 6.96 -5.12
N GLY A 91 -5.63 6.18 -5.65
CA GLY A 91 -4.27 6.12 -5.11
C GLY A 91 -3.43 5.01 -5.71
N ASN A 92 -2.34 4.71 -5.03
CA ASN A 92 -1.45 3.61 -5.35
C ASN A 92 -0.92 2.94 -4.08
N ILE A 93 -0.56 1.65 -4.20
CA ILE A 93 -0.09 0.80 -3.11
C ILE A 93 0.90 -0.22 -3.65
N GLY A 94 1.84 -0.67 -2.82
CA GLY A 94 2.77 -1.72 -3.24
C GLY A 94 3.52 -2.38 -2.09
N LEU A 95 4.23 -3.45 -2.42
CA LEU A 95 5.17 -4.16 -1.56
C LEU A 95 6.57 -4.02 -2.15
N PHE A 96 7.52 -3.61 -1.32
CA PHE A 96 8.89 -3.27 -1.67
C PHE A 96 9.87 -3.92 -0.74
N ASP A 97 11.17 -3.87 -1.10
CA ASP A 97 12.25 -4.50 -0.34
C ASP A 97 11.92 -5.96 -0.02
N VAL A 98 11.35 -6.66 -1.01
CA VAL A 98 10.97 -8.07 -0.86
C VAL A 98 12.23 -8.91 -0.68
N ARG A 99 12.32 -9.55 0.48
CA ARG A 99 13.42 -10.46 0.83
C ARG A 99 12.90 -11.90 0.84
N THR A 100 13.15 -12.61 -0.24
CA THR A 100 12.64 -13.98 -0.44
C THR A 100 13.15 -14.96 0.61
N LYS A 101 14.41 -14.83 1.05
CA LYS A 101 14.97 -15.67 2.12
C LYS A 101 14.25 -15.48 3.46
N ASP A 102 13.97 -14.23 3.83
CA ASP A 102 13.35 -13.88 5.11
C ASP A 102 11.82 -13.81 5.00
N ARG A 103 11.29 -13.95 3.76
CA ARG A 103 9.86 -13.90 3.45
C ARG A 103 9.18 -12.63 3.99
N CYS A 104 9.79 -11.49 3.79
CA CYS A 104 9.28 -10.21 4.29
C CYS A 104 9.29 -9.14 3.22
N ALA A 105 8.44 -8.11 3.40
CA ALA A 105 8.33 -6.96 2.54
C ALA A 105 7.99 -5.70 3.33
N THR A 106 8.18 -4.53 2.71
CA THR A 106 7.77 -3.23 3.20
C THR A 106 6.54 -2.75 2.41
N LEU A 107 5.47 -2.36 3.11
CA LEU A 107 4.27 -1.80 2.50
C LEU A 107 4.39 -0.28 2.37
N ALA A 108 4.02 0.24 1.21
CA ALA A 108 3.81 1.67 1.00
C ALA A 108 2.48 1.92 0.30
N ILE A 109 1.75 2.94 0.75
CA ILE A 109 0.46 3.35 0.19
C ILE A 109 0.36 4.87 0.14
N ALA A 110 -0.27 5.37 -0.90
CA ALA A 110 -0.64 6.77 -1.01
C ALA A 110 -2.01 6.94 -1.67
N LEU A 111 -2.82 7.82 -1.11
CA LEU A 111 -4.11 8.23 -1.64
C LEU A 111 -4.08 9.68 -2.09
N GLY A 112 -4.87 10.02 -3.09
CA GLY A 112 -5.23 11.40 -3.36
C GLY A 112 -5.90 12.02 -2.13
N ARG A 113 -5.57 13.30 -1.82
CA ARG A 113 -6.04 14.00 -0.62
C ARG A 113 -7.58 13.96 -0.49
N GLU A 114 -8.27 14.08 -1.60
CA GLU A 114 -9.72 14.06 -1.73
C GLU A 114 -10.38 12.71 -1.39
N TYR A 115 -9.58 11.64 -1.32
CA TYR A 115 -10.03 10.27 -1.05
C TYR A 115 -9.68 9.76 0.35
N ILE A 116 -8.97 10.58 1.15
CA ILE A 116 -8.60 10.24 2.52
C ILE A 116 -9.86 10.19 3.41
N GLY A 117 -9.87 9.26 4.37
CA GLY A 117 -10.96 9.13 5.36
C GLY A 117 -12.20 8.38 4.88
N ARG A 118 -12.22 7.88 3.63
CA ARG A 118 -13.36 7.15 3.04
C ARG A 118 -13.26 5.61 3.19
N GLY A 119 -12.24 5.10 3.87
CA GLY A 119 -12.02 3.66 4.08
C GLY A 119 -11.23 2.97 2.97
N TYR A 120 -10.99 3.63 1.83
CA TYR A 120 -10.27 3.05 0.68
C TYR A 120 -8.86 2.56 1.05
N GLY A 121 -8.13 3.33 1.85
CA GLY A 121 -6.77 2.95 2.26
C GLY A 121 -6.75 1.69 3.13
N THR A 122 -7.65 1.58 4.10
CA THR A 122 -7.75 0.39 4.96
C THR A 122 -8.09 -0.85 4.14
N ASP A 123 -9.03 -0.72 3.21
CA ASP A 123 -9.46 -1.82 2.35
C ASP A 123 -8.33 -2.25 1.40
N ALA A 124 -7.66 -1.30 0.73
CA ALA A 124 -6.51 -1.58 -0.11
C ALA A 124 -5.37 -2.29 0.64
N VAL A 125 -5.08 -1.87 1.88
CA VAL A 125 -4.08 -2.51 2.74
C VAL A 125 -4.47 -3.96 3.06
N ARG A 126 -5.73 -4.22 3.38
CA ARG A 126 -6.22 -5.60 3.63
C ARG A 126 -6.05 -6.49 2.40
N VAL A 127 -6.37 -5.96 1.22
CA VAL A 127 -6.25 -6.70 -0.05
C VAL A 127 -4.79 -7.08 -0.31
N ILE A 128 -3.85 -6.11 -0.29
CA ILE A 128 -2.44 -6.37 -0.62
C ILE A 128 -1.75 -7.25 0.43
N VAL A 129 -2.10 -7.09 1.71
CA VAL A 129 -1.61 -7.96 2.79
C VAL A 129 -2.06 -9.41 2.57
N GLY A 130 -3.35 -9.58 2.24
CA GLY A 130 -3.89 -10.90 1.89
C GLY A 130 -3.21 -11.52 0.68
N TYR A 131 -2.89 -10.75 -0.33
CA TYR A 131 -2.12 -11.18 -1.50
C TYR A 131 -0.69 -11.57 -1.11
N GLY A 132 0.01 -10.73 -0.36
CA GLY A 132 1.38 -11.00 0.09
C GLY A 132 1.51 -12.30 0.88
N PHE A 133 0.56 -12.60 1.76
CA PHE A 133 0.61 -13.83 2.55
C PHE A 133 0.17 -15.07 1.77
N ARG A 134 -0.87 -14.96 0.91
CA ARG A 134 -1.41 -16.13 0.21
C ARG A 134 -0.62 -16.51 -1.04
N GLU A 135 -0.21 -15.50 -1.83
CA GLU A 135 0.36 -15.75 -3.15
C GLU A 135 1.88 -15.61 -3.17
N MET A 136 2.42 -14.65 -2.43
CA MET A 136 3.87 -14.48 -2.34
C MET A 136 4.49 -15.33 -1.22
N GLY A 137 3.69 -15.91 -0.34
CA GLY A 137 4.14 -16.72 0.78
C GLY A 137 4.98 -15.92 1.79
N LEU A 138 4.74 -14.61 1.90
CA LEU A 138 5.43 -13.78 2.90
C LEU A 138 5.09 -14.25 4.31
N HIS A 139 6.01 -14.02 5.24
CA HIS A 139 5.82 -14.25 6.67
C HIS A 139 5.53 -12.95 7.42
N ARG A 140 6.08 -11.83 6.92
CA ARG A 140 6.00 -10.52 7.57
C ARG A 140 5.85 -9.41 6.55
N ILE A 141 4.95 -8.46 6.83
CA ILE A 141 4.83 -7.20 6.10
C ILE A 141 4.98 -6.08 7.11
N GLY A 142 5.99 -5.22 6.91
CA GLY A 142 6.28 -4.07 7.75
C GLY A 142 5.99 -2.74 7.06
N LEU A 143 5.96 -1.67 7.84
CA LEU A 143 5.92 -0.29 7.35
C LEU A 143 6.48 0.67 8.41
N SER A 144 6.80 1.87 7.99
CA SER A 144 7.01 3.00 8.91
C SER A 144 6.03 4.12 8.60
N VAL A 145 5.67 4.91 9.61
CA VAL A 145 4.71 6.00 9.48
C VAL A 145 5.05 7.16 10.39
N ALA A 146 4.97 8.38 9.85
CA ALA A 146 5.17 9.59 10.63
C ALA A 146 4.12 9.73 11.75
N PRO A 147 4.50 10.15 12.97
CA PRO A 147 3.59 10.20 14.12
C PRO A 147 2.47 11.24 13.95
N PHE A 148 2.68 12.23 13.08
CA PHE A 148 1.67 13.22 12.70
C PHE A 148 0.75 12.76 11.56
N ASN A 149 0.75 11.45 11.22
CA ASN A 149 -0.24 10.80 10.36
C ASN A 149 -1.14 9.83 11.17
N PRO A 150 -1.92 10.31 12.14
CA PRO A 150 -2.75 9.43 12.98
C PRO A 150 -3.84 8.70 12.19
N ALA A 151 -4.25 9.25 11.03
CA ALA A 151 -5.20 8.58 10.16
C ALA A 151 -4.60 7.33 9.50
N GLY A 152 -3.33 7.41 9.08
CA GLY A 152 -2.58 6.26 8.56
C GLY A 152 -2.38 5.18 9.62
N ILE A 153 -1.91 5.58 10.82
CA ILE A 153 -1.73 4.64 11.94
C ILE A 153 -3.02 3.87 12.22
N ARG A 154 -4.15 4.56 12.38
CA ARG A 154 -5.46 3.90 12.59
C ARG A 154 -5.90 3.01 11.43
N ALA A 155 -5.55 3.37 10.20
CA ALA A 155 -5.87 2.53 9.04
C ALA A 155 -5.08 1.22 9.06
N TYR A 156 -3.80 1.26 9.43
CA TYR A 156 -2.94 0.08 9.58
C TYR A 156 -3.39 -0.79 10.76
N GLU A 157 -3.69 -0.21 11.93
CA GLU A 157 -4.24 -0.95 13.07
C GLU A 157 -5.52 -1.71 12.69
N LYS A 158 -6.46 -1.05 11.97
CA LYS A 158 -7.69 -1.68 11.46
C LYS A 158 -7.42 -2.79 10.44
N ALA A 159 -6.30 -2.72 9.71
CA ALA A 159 -5.88 -3.77 8.80
C ALA A 159 -5.12 -4.91 9.52
N GLY A 160 -4.78 -4.72 10.79
CA GLY A 160 -4.18 -5.75 11.63
C GLY A 160 -2.73 -5.53 12.00
N PHE A 161 -2.12 -4.42 11.58
CA PHE A 161 -0.76 -4.08 11.96
C PHE A 161 -0.67 -3.74 13.44
N VAL A 162 0.47 -4.08 14.05
CA VAL A 162 0.83 -3.80 15.44
C VAL A 162 2.05 -2.88 15.47
N GLU A 163 2.07 -1.87 16.34
CA GLU A 163 3.27 -1.07 16.60
C GLU A 163 4.33 -1.94 17.28
N GLU A 164 5.54 -1.97 16.70
CA GLU A 164 6.67 -2.74 17.23
C GLU A 164 7.68 -1.88 17.97
N GLY A 165 7.69 -0.60 17.68
CA GLY A 165 8.63 0.34 18.24
C GLY A 165 8.71 1.63 17.44
N ARG A 166 9.75 2.42 17.74
CA ARG A 166 9.97 3.72 17.10
C ARG A 166 11.43 3.93 16.77
N TYR A 167 11.70 4.50 15.60
CA TYR A 167 13.00 5.10 15.32
C TYR A 167 13.03 6.48 15.98
N ARG A 168 13.86 6.62 17.00
CA ARG A 168 13.97 7.87 17.74
C ARG A 168 14.54 8.97 16.86
N GLU A 169 13.87 10.12 16.85
CA GLU A 169 14.32 11.35 16.17
C GLU A 169 14.72 11.12 14.70
N SER A 170 13.98 10.28 13.96
CA SER A 170 14.29 9.92 12.58
C SER A 170 13.59 10.80 11.54
N VAL A 171 12.58 11.56 11.94
CA VAL A 171 11.83 12.46 11.05
C VAL A 171 12.03 13.90 11.47
N LEU A 172 12.61 14.72 10.60
CA LEU A 172 12.73 16.18 10.78
C LEU A 172 11.56 16.87 10.08
N HIS A 173 10.78 17.66 10.83
CA HIS A 173 9.74 18.50 10.28
C HIS A 173 9.69 19.84 11.01
N ASP A 174 9.68 20.94 10.26
CA ASP A 174 9.65 22.31 10.79
C ASP A 174 10.69 22.57 11.91
N GLY A 175 11.93 22.11 11.68
CA GLY A 175 13.04 22.24 12.62
C GLY A 175 12.94 21.39 13.89
N ARG A 176 11.98 20.48 13.98
CA ARG A 176 11.78 19.57 15.12
C ARG A 176 11.96 18.12 14.70
N TRP A 177 12.56 17.31 15.56
CA TRP A 177 12.70 15.88 15.39
C TRP A 177 11.51 15.14 15.99
N TYR A 178 11.09 14.10 15.30
CA TYR A 178 9.98 13.22 15.68
C TYR A 178 10.40 11.76 15.58
N ASP A 179 9.83 10.93 16.45
CA ASP A 179 10.01 9.48 16.41
C ASP A 179 9.10 8.88 15.33
N GLU A 180 9.66 8.13 14.40
CA GLU A 180 8.89 7.42 13.38
C GLU A 180 8.33 6.12 13.95
N VAL A 181 7.05 5.86 13.74
CA VAL A 181 6.37 4.65 14.23
C VAL A 181 6.63 3.49 13.28
N LEU A 182 7.09 2.37 13.81
CA LEU A 182 7.29 1.12 13.09
C LEU A 182 6.11 0.18 13.37
N MET A 183 5.51 -0.36 12.32
CA MET A 183 4.39 -1.30 12.43
C MET A 183 4.60 -2.51 11.54
N SER A 184 4.06 -3.65 11.95
CA SER A 184 4.05 -4.86 11.12
C SER A 184 2.82 -5.73 11.37
N ILE A 185 2.65 -6.69 10.47
CA ILE A 185 1.70 -7.79 10.60
C ILE A 185 2.39 -9.09 10.19
N LEU A 186 2.12 -10.17 10.93
CA LEU A 186 2.64 -11.50 10.66
C LEU A 186 1.55 -12.40 10.04
N ASP A 187 1.96 -13.39 9.25
CA ASP A 187 1.05 -14.29 8.54
C ASP A 187 0.07 -15.02 9.46
N HIS A 188 0.53 -15.50 10.62
CA HIS A 188 -0.31 -16.17 11.61
C HIS A 188 -1.28 -15.20 12.34
N GLU A 189 -0.89 -13.94 12.57
CA GLU A 189 -1.78 -12.91 13.13
C GLU A 189 -2.89 -12.55 12.15
N TRP A 190 -2.54 -12.44 10.87
CA TRP A 190 -3.49 -12.21 9.80
C TRP A 190 -4.46 -13.40 9.65
N ALA A 191 -3.93 -14.65 9.68
CA ALA A 191 -4.75 -15.85 9.57
C ALA A 191 -5.75 -15.95 10.72
N ALA A 192 -5.37 -15.60 11.95
CA ALA A 192 -6.23 -15.64 13.13
C ALA A 192 -7.41 -14.63 13.08
N ARG A 193 -7.31 -13.60 12.25
CA ARG A 193 -8.36 -12.57 12.10
C ARG A 193 -9.38 -12.88 10.99
N ARG A 194 -9.13 -13.93 10.19
CA ARG A 194 -10.06 -14.34 9.13
C ARG A 194 -11.22 -15.13 9.73
N PRO A 195 -12.48 -14.83 9.37
CA PRO A 195 -13.58 -15.72 9.70
C PRO A 195 -13.33 -17.11 9.06
N ALA A 196 -13.69 -18.14 9.81
CA ALA A 196 -13.60 -19.53 9.36
C ALA A 196 -14.48 -19.80 8.13
#